data_e8f3a7edfae07ddfe1bf87b67ab1a8b3
#
_entry.id   e8f3a7edfae07ddfe1bf87b67ab1a8b3
#
_cell.length_a   1.000
_cell.length_b   1.000
_cell.length_c   1.000
_cell.angle_alpha   90.00
_cell.angle_beta   90.00
_cell.angle_gamma   90.00
#
_symmetry.space_group_name_H-M   'P 1'
#
loop_
_entity.id
_entity.type
_entity.pdbx_description
1 polymer ?
#
loop_
_entity_poly.entity_id
_entity_poly.type
_entity_poly.pdbx_seq_one_letter_code
_entity_poly.pdbx_strand_id
1 'polypeptide(L)'
;VATDMPPDEPSSRFRQFGSQSMADGIAELVKSNPQKTGVYPLPDGMDAFAARMLLISTAEKTLDVQYYIWNNDITGNLMFQAIKEAAERGVRVRLLIDDNNTRGLDPTLWVLNEHPNVEVRLVNANRFRSWRWLGFVGDFERLNHRMHNKSITADSQITITGGRNIGDEYFSLDQEMVFSDLDVLMVGHIVPQMSQAF
;
A
#
# COMPACT_ATOMS: atom_id res chain seq x y z
N VAL A 1 14.39 -11.54 1.20
CA VAL A 1 13.54 -11.05 2.29
C VAL A 1 12.43 -12.05 2.57
N ALA A 2 11.68 -12.59 1.74
CA ALA A 2 10.46 -13.36 2.03
C ALA A 2 10.58 -14.90 1.79
N THR A 3 11.78 -15.45 1.68
CA THR A 3 11.94 -16.88 1.34
C THR A 3 11.90 -17.82 2.54
N ASP A 4 11.98 -17.33 3.78
CA ASP A 4 12.02 -18.13 5.00
C ASP A 4 10.89 -17.82 6.00
N MET A 5 9.85 -17.12 5.59
CA MET A 5 8.68 -16.98 6.45
C MET A 5 7.85 -18.27 6.43
N PRO A 6 7.37 -18.74 7.58
CA PRO A 6 6.47 -19.88 7.62
C PRO A 6 5.24 -19.59 6.74
N PRO A 7 4.80 -20.54 5.92
CA PRO A 7 3.88 -20.27 4.81
C PRO A 7 2.48 -19.83 5.20
N ASP A 8 2.02 -19.89 6.44
CA ASP A 8 0.59 -19.91 6.68
C ASP A 8 0.08 -19.33 8.01
N GLU A 9 0.76 -18.37 8.62
CA GLU A 9 0.04 -17.57 9.60
C GLU A 9 -0.77 -16.48 8.89
N PRO A 10 -2.10 -16.55 8.90
CA PRO A 10 -2.90 -15.48 8.31
C PRO A 10 -2.60 -14.18 9.04
N SER A 11 -2.14 -13.18 8.28
CA SER A 11 -1.89 -11.84 8.79
C SER A 11 -3.13 -11.36 9.55
N SER A 12 -2.98 -11.18 10.86
CA SER A 12 -4.10 -10.81 11.71
C SER A 12 -4.55 -9.40 11.36
N ARG A 13 -5.74 -9.25 10.78
CA ARG A 13 -6.36 -7.93 10.69
C ARG A 13 -6.85 -7.49 12.06
N PHE A 14 -6.76 -6.20 12.34
CA PHE A 14 -7.44 -5.63 13.49
C PHE A 14 -8.95 -5.68 13.27
N ARG A 15 -9.66 -6.34 14.17
CA ARG A 15 -11.13 -6.37 14.17
C ARG A 15 -11.75 -5.14 14.83
N GLN A 16 -10.96 -4.34 15.55
CA GLN A 16 -11.42 -3.10 16.19
C GLN A 16 -11.04 -1.90 15.34
N PHE A 17 -12.05 -1.17 14.98
CA PHE A 17 -12.00 -0.02 14.12
C PHE A 17 -11.25 1.15 14.75
N GLY A 18 -10.25 1.60 14.06
CA GLY A 18 -9.78 2.89 13.75
C GLY A 18 -9.32 3.81 14.87
N SER A 19 -8.62 4.81 14.42
CA SER A 19 -8.28 5.96 15.23
C SER A 19 -9.54 6.73 15.64
N GLN A 20 -9.57 7.23 16.85
CA GLN A 20 -10.70 8.04 17.33
C GLN A 20 -10.81 9.33 16.50
N SER A 21 -9.69 9.96 16.17
CA SER A 21 -9.67 11.20 15.39
C SER A 21 -10.16 11.02 13.95
N MET A 22 -9.77 9.89 13.30
CA MET A 22 -10.25 9.55 11.96
C MET A 22 -11.73 9.17 11.99
N ALA A 23 -12.15 8.37 13.01
CA ALA A 23 -13.54 8.01 13.24
C ALA A 23 -14.41 9.25 13.43
N ASP A 24 -13.97 10.19 14.26
CA ASP A 24 -14.72 11.42 14.55
C ASP A 24 -14.88 12.28 13.28
N GLY A 25 -13.84 12.38 12.46
CA GLY A 25 -13.87 13.16 11.22
C GLY A 25 -14.87 12.65 10.17
N ILE A 26 -15.15 11.35 10.16
CA ILE A 26 -16.09 10.74 9.20
C ILE A 26 -17.37 10.19 9.84
N ALA A 27 -17.47 10.22 11.17
CA ALA A 27 -18.53 9.55 11.94
C ALA A 27 -19.93 9.97 11.50
N GLU A 28 -20.16 11.26 11.33
CA GLU A 28 -21.48 11.78 10.95
C GLU A 28 -21.86 11.31 9.54
N LEU A 29 -20.90 11.32 8.63
CA LEU A 29 -21.11 10.88 7.25
C LEU A 29 -21.44 9.39 7.19
N VAL A 30 -20.69 8.55 7.89
CA VAL A 30 -20.87 7.09 7.95
C VAL A 30 -22.17 6.73 8.67
N LYS A 31 -22.46 7.40 9.81
CA LYS A 31 -23.68 7.19 10.59
C LYS A 31 -24.95 7.52 9.80
N SER A 32 -24.91 8.60 9.03
CA SER A 32 -26.03 9.02 8.18
C SER A 32 -26.22 8.14 6.95
N ASN A 33 -25.19 7.35 6.59
CA ASN A 33 -25.18 6.52 5.38
C ASN A 33 -24.59 5.12 5.64
N PRO A 34 -25.15 4.29 6.53
CA PRO A 34 -24.50 3.09 7.05
C PRO A 34 -24.22 2.00 6.00
N GLN A 35 -24.96 2.00 4.88
CA GLN A 35 -24.83 1.04 3.79
C GLN A 35 -24.20 1.65 2.53
N LYS A 36 -23.70 2.88 2.62
CA LYS A 36 -23.11 3.58 1.48
C LYS A 36 -21.61 3.74 1.65
N THR A 37 -20.96 3.94 0.53
CA THR A 37 -19.55 4.34 0.43
C THR A 37 -19.48 5.78 -0.07
N GLY A 38 -18.84 6.63 0.70
CA GLY A 38 -18.44 7.95 0.25
C GLY A 38 -17.22 7.83 -0.66
N VAL A 39 -17.24 8.52 -1.80
CA VAL A 39 -16.13 8.50 -2.78
C VAL A 39 -15.75 9.93 -3.12
N TYR A 40 -14.46 10.24 -3.03
CA TYR A 40 -13.89 11.51 -3.43
C TYR A 40 -12.82 11.27 -4.50
N PRO A 41 -12.97 11.79 -5.72
CA PRO A 41 -11.99 11.60 -6.79
C PRO A 41 -10.72 12.43 -6.56
N LEU A 42 -9.57 11.83 -6.88
CA LEU A 42 -8.24 12.44 -6.83
C LEU A 42 -7.63 12.43 -8.26
N PRO A 43 -8.07 13.31 -9.14
CA PRO A 43 -7.59 13.33 -10.52
C PRO A 43 -6.16 13.89 -10.64
N ASP A 44 -5.79 14.84 -9.80
CA ASP A 44 -4.45 15.43 -9.80
C ASP A 44 -3.43 14.52 -9.10
N GLY A 45 -2.24 14.41 -9.68
CA GLY A 45 -1.17 13.56 -9.15
C GLY A 45 -0.62 14.06 -7.82
N MET A 46 -0.37 15.36 -7.70
CA MET A 46 0.16 15.95 -6.46
C MET A 46 -0.85 15.86 -5.32
N ASP A 47 -2.13 16.09 -5.60
CA ASP A 47 -3.21 15.93 -4.61
C ASP A 47 -3.33 14.47 -4.18
N ALA A 48 -3.21 13.54 -5.12
CA ALA A 48 -3.24 12.11 -4.85
C ALA A 48 -2.05 11.64 -3.99
N PHE A 49 -0.86 12.22 -4.20
CA PHE A 49 0.32 11.98 -3.35
C PHE A 49 0.14 12.58 -1.96
N ALA A 50 -0.27 13.86 -1.88
CA ALA A 50 -0.52 14.54 -0.62
C ALA A 50 -1.57 13.81 0.23
N ALA A 51 -2.65 13.32 -0.39
CA ALA A 51 -3.67 12.54 0.28
C ALA A 51 -3.11 11.24 0.89
N ARG A 52 -2.20 10.53 0.19
CA ARG A 52 -1.52 9.34 0.71
C ARG A 52 -0.63 9.67 1.91
N MET A 53 0.19 10.72 1.79
CA MET A 53 1.06 11.17 2.87
C MET A 53 0.26 11.56 4.11
N LEU A 54 -0.84 12.28 3.91
CA LEU A 54 -1.75 12.65 5.01
C LEU A 54 -2.38 11.39 5.64
N LEU A 55 -2.86 10.46 4.82
CA LEU A 55 -3.47 9.22 5.33
C LEU A 55 -2.48 8.40 6.17
N ILE A 56 -1.22 8.27 5.72
CA ILE A 56 -0.17 7.59 6.48
C ILE A 56 0.13 8.32 7.80
N SER A 57 0.23 9.65 7.74
CA SER A 57 0.57 10.45 8.93
C SER A 57 -0.53 10.43 10.00
N THR A 58 -1.78 10.26 9.60
CA THR A 58 -2.95 10.24 10.49
C THR A 58 -3.35 8.83 10.94
N ALA A 59 -2.78 7.79 10.38
CA ALA A 59 -2.99 6.42 10.83
C ALA A 59 -2.54 6.23 12.29
N GLU A 60 -3.38 5.61 13.12
CA GLU A 60 -3.11 5.39 14.55
C GLU A 60 -2.94 3.92 14.91
N LYS A 61 -3.57 2.98 14.18
CA LYS A 61 -3.57 1.56 14.54
C LYS A 61 -3.07 0.65 13.44
N THR A 62 -3.57 0.80 12.22
CA THR A 62 -3.25 -0.09 11.12
C THR A 62 -3.05 0.65 9.81
N LEU A 63 -2.11 0.16 9.01
CA LEU A 63 -1.85 0.65 7.66
C LEU A 63 -1.64 -0.54 6.73
N ASP A 64 -2.55 -0.74 5.79
CA ASP A 64 -2.48 -1.80 4.78
C ASP A 64 -2.14 -1.17 3.43
N VAL A 65 -1.00 -1.54 2.87
CA VAL A 65 -0.42 -0.93 1.67
C VAL A 65 -0.13 -1.99 0.63
N GLN A 66 -0.75 -1.91 -0.55
CA GLN A 66 -0.47 -2.83 -1.64
C GLN A 66 -0.29 -2.11 -2.96
N TYR A 67 0.81 -2.44 -3.68
CA TYR A 67 1.14 -1.83 -4.96
C TYR A 67 1.77 -2.83 -5.93
N TYR A 68 1.47 -2.63 -7.21
CA TYR A 68 2.07 -3.40 -8.28
C TYR A 68 3.48 -2.90 -8.63
N ILE A 69 3.65 -1.57 -8.77
CA ILE A 69 4.95 -0.94 -9.02
C ILE A 69 5.30 -0.03 -7.84
N TRP A 70 6.55 -0.13 -7.41
CA TRP A 70 7.13 0.80 -6.44
C TRP A 70 8.55 1.14 -6.89
N ASN A 71 8.75 2.38 -7.28
CA ASN A 71 10.04 2.85 -7.77
C ASN A 71 10.96 3.31 -6.63
N ASN A 72 12.26 3.19 -6.88
CA ASN A 72 13.29 3.73 -5.99
C ASN A 72 13.64 5.16 -6.43
N ASP A 73 12.69 6.06 -6.25
CA ASP A 73 12.75 7.47 -6.62
C ASP A 73 12.30 8.37 -5.46
N ILE A 74 12.03 9.65 -5.71
CA ILE A 74 11.69 10.61 -4.65
C ILE A 74 10.39 10.21 -3.96
N THR A 75 9.31 9.96 -4.72
CA THR A 75 8.01 9.60 -4.16
C THR A 75 8.06 8.26 -3.43
N GLY A 76 8.73 7.27 -4.01
CA GLY A 76 8.90 5.95 -3.40
C GLY A 76 9.63 6.01 -2.06
N ASN A 77 10.70 6.80 -1.99
CA ASN A 77 11.48 6.96 -0.76
C ASN A 77 10.73 7.77 0.31
N LEU A 78 10.01 8.83 -0.08
CA LEU A 78 9.17 9.60 0.86
C LEU A 78 8.06 8.73 1.46
N MET A 79 7.42 7.89 0.65
CA MET A 79 6.40 6.94 1.12
C MET A 79 6.98 5.90 2.09
N PHE A 80 8.16 5.33 1.80
CA PHE A 80 8.83 4.41 2.72
C PHE A 80 9.17 5.09 4.06
N GLN A 81 9.65 6.33 4.01
CA GLN A 81 9.93 7.11 5.22
C GLN A 81 8.65 7.33 6.04
N ALA A 82 7.56 7.74 5.42
CA ALA A 82 6.30 7.95 6.10
C ALA A 82 5.73 6.66 6.73
N ILE A 83 5.85 5.52 6.03
CA ILE A 83 5.48 4.20 6.53
C ILE A 83 6.33 3.83 7.77
N LYS A 84 7.64 4.06 7.72
CA LYS A 84 8.54 3.82 8.85
C LYS A 84 8.13 4.68 10.05
N GLU A 85 7.89 5.97 9.85
CA GLU A 85 7.44 6.89 10.90
C GLU A 85 6.09 6.46 11.50
N ALA A 86 5.16 5.96 10.69
CA ALA A 86 3.91 5.39 11.18
C ALA A 86 4.16 4.17 12.07
N ALA A 87 5.04 3.26 11.65
CA ALA A 87 5.42 2.10 12.46
C ALA A 87 6.10 2.48 13.77
N GLU A 88 6.97 3.51 13.77
CA GLU A 88 7.62 4.06 14.97
C GLU A 88 6.60 4.69 15.94
N ARG A 89 5.47 5.21 15.44
CA ARG A 89 4.33 5.65 16.28
C ARG A 89 3.51 4.48 16.85
N GLY A 90 3.81 3.23 16.48
CA GLY A 90 3.10 2.04 16.94
C GLY A 90 2.02 1.54 15.98
N VAL A 91 1.89 2.12 14.79
CA VAL A 91 0.96 1.64 13.76
C VAL A 91 1.44 0.30 13.22
N ARG A 92 0.54 -0.70 13.18
CA ARG A 92 0.83 -1.98 12.53
C ARG A 92 0.71 -1.83 11.02
N VAL A 93 1.79 -2.06 10.33
CA VAL A 93 1.89 -1.93 8.88
C VAL A 93 1.97 -3.30 8.20
N ARG A 94 1.15 -3.51 7.17
CA ARG A 94 1.30 -4.59 6.20
C ARG A 94 1.62 -3.98 4.85
N LEU A 95 2.75 -4.37 4.28
CA LEU A 95 3.22 -3.89 2.98
C LEU A 95 3.30 -5.07 2.00
N LEU A 96 2.44 -5.05 0.98
CA LEU A 96 2.37 -6.06 -0.06
C LEU A 96 2.78 -5.47 -1.41
N ILE A 97 3.88 -5.96 -2.00
CA ILE A 97 4.40 -5.45 -3.28
C ILE A 97 4.61 -6.62 -4.25
N ASP A 98 4.30 -6.43 -5.53
CA ASP A 98 4.67 -7.40 -6.57
C ASP A 98 6.18 -7.35 -6.82
N ASP A 99 6.86 -8.50 -6.71
CA ASP A 99 8.32 -8.58 -6.78
C ASP A 99 8.92 -8.19 -8.14
N ASN A 100 8.12 -8.18 -9.21
CA ASN A 100 8.64 -7.87 -10.55
C ASN A 100 9.28 -6.48 -10.63
N ASN A 101 8.73 -5.53 -9.89
CA ASN A 101 9.11 -4.11 -9.95
C ASN A 101 9.82 -3.63 -8.67
N THR A 102 10.47 -4.53 -7.92
CA THR A 102 11.20 -4.21 -6.68
C THR A 102 12.72 -4.17 -6.87
N ARG A 103 13.20 -3.95 -8.09
CA ARG A 103 14.64 -3.91 -8.34
C ARG A 103 15.29 -2.76 -7.58
N GLY A 104 16.31 -3.10 -6.76
CA GLY A 104 17.02 -2.12 -5.93
C GLY A 104 16.35 -1.76 -4.61
N LEU A 105 15.15 -2.29 -4.33
CA LEU A 105 14.42 -2.04 -3.07
C LEU A 105 14.78 -3.03 -1.96
N ASP A 106 15.50 -4.11 -2.25
CA ASP A 106 15.80 -5.16 -1.27
C ASP A 106 16.36 -4.66 0.06
N PRO A 107 17.34 -3.74 0.09
CA PRO A 107 17.86 -3.21 1.36
C PRO A 107 16.79 -2.46 2.16
N THR A 108 16.00 -1.62 1.51
CA THR A 108 14.94 -0.82 2.15
C THR A 108 13.84 -1.72 2.69
N LEU A 109 13.37 -2.68 1.90
CA LEU A 109 12.33 -3.62 2.30
C LEU A 109 12.80 -4.53 3.45
N TRP A 110 14.09 -4.91 3.44
CA TRP A 110 14.66 -5.69 4.54
C TRP A 110 14.69 -4.88 5.84
N VAL A 111 15.18 -3.64 5.80
CA VAL A 111 15.22 -2.75 6.97
C VAL A 111 13.80 -2.48 7.51
N LEU A 112 12.82 -2.27 6.64
CA LEU A 112 11.43 -2.10 7.06
C LEU A 112 10.89 -3.36 7.74
N ASN A 113 11.19 -4.55 7.21
CA ASN A 113 10.69 -5.81 7.76
C ASN A 113 11.34 -6.21 9.10
N GLU A 114 12.50 -5.63 9.45
CA GLU A 114 13.09 -5.79 10.77
C GLU A 114 12.34 -5.01 11.86
N HIS A 115 11.50 -4.05 11.47
CA HIS A 115 10.72 -3.28 12.44
C HIS A 115 9.55 -4.13 12.99
N PRO A 116 9.37 -4.24 14.33
CA PRO A 116 8.38 -5.14 14.94
C PRO A 116 6.92 -4.86 14.53
N ASN A 117 6.62 -3.65 14.08
CA ASN A 117 5.28 -3.25 13.64
C ASN A 117 5.11 -3.31 12.12
N VAL A 118 6.08 -3.81 11.35
CA VAL A 118 6.02 -3.86 9.88
C VAL A 118 6.14 -5.29 9.38
N GLU A 119 5.21 -5.70 8.58
CA GLU A 119 5.23 -6.97 7.85
C GLU A 119 5.32 -6.68 6.35
N VAL A 120 6.42 -7.09 5.71
CA VAL A 120 6.62 -6.95 4.27
C VAL A 120 6.44 -8.31 3.59
N ARG A 121 5.54 -8.37 2.62
CA ARG A 121 5.37 -9.55 1.75
C ARG A 121 5.54 -9.19 0.28
N LEU A 122 6.18 -10.09 -0.46
CA LEU A 122 6.35 -9.99 -1.91
C LEU A 122 5.46 -11.02 -2.61
N VAL A 123 4.59 -10.52 -3.49
CA VAL A 123 3.79 -11.38 -4.36
C VAL A 123 4.64 -11.84 -5.54
N ASN A 124 4.52 -13.09 -5.91
CA ASN A 124 5.26 -13.70 -7.03
C ASN A 124 6.77 -13.54 -6.89
N ALA A 125 7.30 -13.72 -5.67
CA ALA A 125 8.72 -13.60 -5.38
C ALA A 125 9.56 -14.46 -6.34
N ASN A 126 10.55 -13.84 -6.99
CA ASN A 126 11.47 -14.53 -7.88
C ASN A 126 12.54 -15.24 -7.04
N ARG A 127 12.66 -16.56 -7.21
CA ARG A 127 13.66 -17.38 -6.49
C ARG A 127 15.11 -16.96 -6.81
N PHE A 128 15.33 -16.39 -7.99
CA PHE A 128 16.64 -15.94 -8.45
C PHE A 128 16.72 -14.41 -8.52
N ARG A 129 16.69 -13.74 -7.38
CA ARG A 129 16.64 -12.26 -7.33
C ARG A 129 17.83 -11.59 -8.02
N SER A 130 19.01 -12.18 -7.97
CA SER A 130 20.21 -11.66 -8.66
C SER A 130 20.21 -11.94 -10.16
N TRP A 131 19.47 -12.98 -10.61
CA TRP A 131 19.43 -13.45 -12.00
C TRP A 131 17.99 -13.69 -12.42
N ARG A 132 17.18 -12.65 -12.34
CA ARG A 132 15.70 -12.72 -12.51
C ARG A 132 15.26 -13.39 -13.83
N TRP A 133 16.04 -13.29 -14.88
CA TRP A 133 15.74 -13.93 -16.17
C TRP A 133 15.72 -15.47 -16.11
N LEU A 134 16.47 -16.07 -15.19
CA LEU A 134 16.45 -17.54 -15.00
C LEU A 134 15.11 -18.02 -14.44
N GLY A 135 14.41 -17.20 -13.67
CA GLY A 135 13.10 -17.52 -13.14
C GLY A 135 12.03 -17.68 -14.22
N PHE A 136 12.16 -16.99 -15.35
CA PHE A 136 11.19 -17.09 -16.44
C PHE A 136 11.29 -18.41 -17.24
N VAL A 137 12.40 -19.13 -17.15
CA VAL A 137 12.60 -20.39 -17.90
C VAL A 137 11.84 -21.57 -17.32
N GLY A 138 11.50 -21.53 -16.01
CA GLY A 138 10.86 -22.66 -15.31
C GLY A 138 9.49 -22.37 -14.69
N ASP A 139 9.07 -21.11 -14.60
CA ASP A 139 7.94 -20.70 -13.77
C ASP A 139 7.09 -19.58 -14.42
N PHE A 140 7.02 -19.59 -15.75
CA PHE A 140 6.44 -18.52 -16.56
C PHE A 140 4.96 -18.26 -16.22
N GLU A 141 4.14 -19.31 -16.01
CA GLU A 141 2.73 -19.15 -15.68
C GLU A 141 2.54 -18.43 -14.34
N ARG A 142 3.26 -18.82 -13.30
CA ARG A 142 3.19 -18.19 -11.98
C ARG A 142 3.70 -16.75 -12.02
N LEU A 143 4.81 -16.50 -12.72
CA LEU A 143 5.41 -15.16 -12.85
C LEU A 143 4.57 -14.22 -13.74
N ASN A 144 3.65 -14.76 -14.54
CA ASN A 144 2.76 -13.97 -15.39
C ASN A 144 1.45 -13.56 -14.72
N HIS A 145 1.08 -14.18 -13.58
CA HIS A 145 -0.05 -13.75 -12.77
C HIS A 145 0.40 -12.63 -11.83
N ARG A 146 0.15 -11.37 -12.21
CA ARG A 146 0.60 -10.18 -11.46
C ARG A 146 -0.49 -9.62 -10.57
N MET A 147 -0.10 -9.18 -9.38
CA MET A 147 -0.97 -8.42 -8.51
C MET A 147 -1.08 -6.98 -9.03
N HIS A 148 -2.22 -6.63 -9.60
CA HIS A 148 -2.44 -5.29 -10.18
C HIS A 148 -3.10 -4.31 -9.21
N ASN A 149 -3.27 -4.72 -7.95
CA ASN A 149 -3.91 -3.90 -6.92
C ASN A 149 -3.02 -2.72 -6.53
N LYS A 150 -3.66 -1.60 -6.29
CA LYS A 150 -3.04 -0.37 -5.82
C LYS A 150 -3.95 0.26 -4.79
N SER A 151 -3.62 0.10 -3.53
CA SER A 151 -4.41 0.71 -2.46
C SER A 151 -3.59 0.97 -1.20
N ILE A 152 -4.06 1.90 -0.43
CA ILE A 152 -3.60 2.19 0.91
C ILE A 152 -4.80 2.41 1.80
N THR A 153 -4.90 1.65 2.88
CA THR A 153 -6.02 1.69 3.81
C THR A 153 -5.50 1.94 5.22
N ALA A 154 -6.00 2.99 5.86
CA ALA A 154 -5.66 3.33 7.23
C ALA A 154 -6.84 2.98 8.16
N ASP A 155 -6.50 2.29 9.25
CA ASP A 155 -7.38 1.97 10.38
C ASP A 155 -8.69 1.27 9.99
N SER A 156 -8.74 0.65 8.81
CA SER A 156 -9.96 0.08 8.21
C SER A 156 -11.11 1.08 8.07
N GLN A 157 -10.81 2.38 7.96
CA GLN A 157 -11.79 3.46 7.88
C GLN A 157 -11.72 4.28 6.61
N ILE A 158 -10.51 4.56 6.14
CA ILE A 158 -10.28 5.33 4.92
C ILE A 158 -9.36 4.52 4.00
N THR A 159 -9.68 4.48 2.72
CA THR A 159 -8.83 3.89 1.71
C THR A 159 -8.66 4.82 0.51
N ILE A 160 -7.47 4.78 -0.07
CA ILE A 160 -7.20 5.37 -1.38
C ILE A 160 -6.86 4.21 -2.32
N THR A 161 -7.54 4.14 -3.44
CA THR A 161 -7.27 3.14 -4.50
C THR A 161 -7.43 3.76 -5.87
N GLY A 162 -6.84 3.15 -6.91
CA GLY A 162 -6.96 3.66 -8.27
C GLY A 162 -5.92 3.08 -9.22
N GLY A 163 -5.55 3.87 -10.22
CA GLY A 163 -4.61 3.48 -11.26
C GLY A 163 -3.15 3.77 -10.95
N ARG A 164 -2.84 4.75 -10.09
CA ARG A 164 -1.48 5.19 -9.82
C ARG A 164 -0.69 4.18 -9.00
N ASN A 165 0.48 3.81 -9.50
CA ASN A 165 1.52 3.13 -8.72
C ASN A 165 2.35 4.16 -7.92
N ILE A 166 3.44 3.72 -7.29
CA ILE A 166 4.36 4.59 -6.57
C ILE A 166 5.60 4.85 -7.44
N GLY A 167 5.74 6.09 -7.88
CA GLY A 167 6.82 6.58 -8.72
C GLY A 167 6.58 8.03 -9.14
N ASP A 168 7.65 8.77 -9.40
CA ASP A 168 7.63 10.20 -9.71
C ASP A 168 6.76 10.52 -10.92
N GLU A 169 6.74 9.64 -11.93
CA GLU A 169 5.91 9.74 -13.13
C GLU A 169 4.40 9.70 -12.87
N TYR A 170 3.97 9.04 -11.78
CA TYR A 170 2.54 8.95 -11.42
C TYR A 170 2.03 10.18 -10.66
N PHE A 171 2.94 10.96 -10.08
CA PHE A 171 2.60 12.09 -9.21
C PHE A 171 3.05 13.45 -9.75
N SER A 172 3.33 13.52 -11.04
CA SER A 172 3.72 14.77 -11.72
C SER A 172 5.02 15.39 -11.21
N LEU A 173 5.91 14.61 -10.62
CA LEU A 173 7.25 15.05 -10.24
C LEU A 173 8.26 14.84 -11.39
N ASP A 174 7.96 13.96 -12.32
CA ASP A 174 8.72 13.80 -13.55
C ASP A 174 8.21 14.81 -14.59
N GLN A 175 9.12 15.62 -15.14
CA GLN A 175 8.78 16.62 -16.16
C GLN A 175 8.72 16.03 -17.58
N GLU A 176 9.34 14.85 -17.79
CA GLU A 176 9.42 14.22 -19.10
C GLU A 176 8.28 13.23 -19.35
N MET A 177 7.73 12.61 -18.30
CA MET A 177 6.69 11.61 -18.42
C MET A 177 5.65 11.73 -17.29
N VAL A 178 4.44 12.10 -17.64
CA VAL A 178 3.31 12.18 -16.70
C VAL A 178 2.23 11.21 -17.13
N PHE A 179 1.91 10.23 -16.28
CA PHE A 179 0.77 9.35 -16.50
C PHE A 179 -0.53 9.98 -16.04
N SER A 180 -1.54 9.95 -16.92
CA SER A 180 -2.88 10.35 -16.56
C SER A 180 -3.65 9.19 -15.98
N ASP A 181 -3.90 9.23 -14.68
CA ASP A 181 -4.59 8.19 -13.93
C ASP A 181 -5.61 8.82 -12.97
N LEU A 182 -6.56 8.03 -12.50
CA LEU A 182 -7.54 8.45 -11.52
C LEU A 182 -7.42 7.58 -10.27
N ASP A 183 -7.30 8.23 -9.12
CA ASP A 183 -7.48 7.60 -7.82
C ASP A 183 -8.75 8.10 -7.16
N VAL A 184 -9.20 7.35 -6.17
CA VAL A 184 -10.35 7.73 -5.34
C VAL A 184 -10.02 7.47 -3.86
N LEU A 185 -10.40 8.43 -3.03
CA LEU A 185 -10.47 8.24 -1.59
C LEU A 185 -11.87 7.75 -1.24
N MET A 186 -11.96 6.72 -0.44
CA MET A 186 -13.23 6.11 -0.05
C MET A 186 -13.34 5.98 1.47
N VAL A 187 -14.57 6.17 1.97
CA VAL A 187 -14.96 6.00 3.37
C VAL A 187 -16.25 5.20 3.48
N GLY A 188 -16.50 4.57 4.63
CA GLY A 188 -17.76 3.87 4.90
C GLY A 188 -17.74 2.39 4.54
N HIS A 189 -18.87 1.88 4.04
CA HIS A 189 -19.19 0.45 4.00
C HIS A 189 -18.14 -0.45 3.30
N ILE A 190 -17.50 0.03 2.23
CA ILE A 190 -16.53 -0.76 1.46
C ILE A 190 -15.19 -0.96 2.19
N VAL A 191 -14.77 -0.01 3.03
CA VAL A 191 -13.41 0.03 3.55
C VAL A 191 -13.05 -1.18 4.43
N PRO A 192 -13.90 -1.63 5.37
CA PRO A 192 -13.64 -2.85 6.13
C PRO A 192 -13.50 -4.11 5.23
N GLN A 193 -14.24 -4.14 4.11
CA GLN A 193 -14.14 -5.24 3.16
C GLN A 193 -12.80 -5.24 2.42
N MET A 194 -12.28 -4.06 2.08
CA MET A 194 -10.95 -3.93 1.47
C MET A 194 -9.84 -4.37 2.42
N SER A 195 -9.90 -3.97 3.71
CA SER A 195 -8.96 -4.46 4.72
C SER A 195 -9.07 -5.97 4.96
N GLN A 196 -10.25 -6.55 4.70
CA GLN A 196 -10.46 -8.01 4.80
C GLN A 196 -9.87 -8.76 3.61
N ALA A 197 -9.94 -8.16 2.42
CA ALA A 197 -9.43 -8.76 1.20
C ALA A 197 -7.90 -8.66 1.07
N PHE A 198 -7.25 -7.82 1.88
CA PHE A 198 -5.81 -7.70 1.99
C PHE A 198 -5.21 -8.96 2.65
#